data_c164f42de2be31aae8f195eb6eb075c7
#
_entry.id   c164f42de2be31aae8f195eb6eb075c7
#
_cell.length_a   1.000
_cell.length_b   1.000
_cell.length_c   1.000
_cell.angle_alpha   90.00
_cell.angle_beta   90.00
_cell.angle_gamma   90.00
#
_symmetry.space_group_name_H-M   'P 1'
#
loop_
_entity.id
_entity.type
_entity.pdbx_description
1 polymer ?
#
loop_
_entity_poly.entity_id
_entity_poly.type
_entity_poly.pdbx_seq_one_letter_code
_entity_poly.pdbx_strand_id
1 'polypeptide(L)'
;MNLNYTDWKNEHKSILETFPGKKVYMLYTGGKDSSVILSFLLSAAKEFEFEFETSVATYPKQVFTDTDMKILDDYWRSRNVDIQWHDVNVSDELLAEALEAGKNPCRVCQKIKRSYLLDFLRNSEQENKGIVVILSYTLWDLVSYSIEYLVTGIYSHGINNNARVDKGTEERFIQTAQRFYPLVELQDGLTIFKPLLKYNNQEIMKIITEENIPLSSEDCKYKYFTPKRILFEYYNKTDAFFDYDKVLEYVSNSFNLKELSYYMEQNKDTFIKDMI
;
A
#
# COMPACT_ATOMS: atom_id res chain seq x y z
N MET A 1 -15.80 11.91 7.95
CA MET A 1 -16.55 10.92 7.15
C MET A 1 -16.69 9.66 7.98
N ASN A 2 -17.71 8.86 7.79
CA ASN A 2 -17.81 7.57 8.48
C ASN A 2 -17.57 6.48 7.43
N LEU A 3 -16.52 5.66 7.58
CA LEU A 3 -16.24 4.58 6.65
C LEU A 3 -17.35 3.53 6.72
N ASN A 4 -18.06 3.36 5.64
CA ASN A 4 -19.01 2.27 5.40
C ASN A 4 -19.04 1.98 3.89
N TYR A 5 -19.54 0.81 3.51
CA TYR A 5 -19.56 0.39 2.11
C TYR A 5 -20.31 1.37 1.19
N THR A 6 -21.45 1.88 1.62
CA THR A 6 -22.28 2.77 0.78
C THR A 6 -21.59 4.09 0.46
N ASP A 7 -20.99 4.74 1.45
CA ASP A 7 -20.26 6.00 1.24
C ASP A 7 -19.00 5.78 0.42
N TRP A 8 -18.24 4.73 0.76
CA TRP A 8 -17.03 4.31 0.02
C TRP A 8 -17.35 4.00 -1.45
N LYS A 9 -18.41 3.22 -1.71
CA LYS A 9 -18.86 2.92 -3.06
C LYS A 9 -19.23 4.19 -3.86
N ASN A 10 -19.99 5.08 -3.24
CA ASN A 10 -20.42 6.32 -3.90
C ASN A 10 -19.23 7.23 -4.23
N GLU A 11 -18.24 7.32 -3.34
CA GLU A 11 -17.00 8.05 -3.57
C GLU A 11 -16.20 7.50 -4.75
N HIS A 12 -16.16 6.17 -4.89
CA HIS A 12 -15.34 5.49 -5.90
C HIS A 12 -16.12 4.98 -7.11
N LYS A 13 -17.42 5.33 -7.23
CA LYS A 13 -18.31 4.81 -8.26
C LYS A 13 -17.74 4.93 -9.67
N SER A 14 -17.28 6.11 -10.06
CA SER A 14 -16.73 6.35 -11.40
C SER A 14 -15.49 5.51 -11.71
N ILE A 15 -14.72 5.14 -10.69
CA ILE A 15 -13.54 4.28 -10.83
C ILE A 15 -14.00 2.81 -10.95
N LEU A 16 -14.90 2.36 -10.08
CA LEU A 16 -15.42 0.98 -10.07
C LEU A 16 -16.12 0.63 -11.37
N GLU A 17 -16.83 1.57 -11.97
CA GLU A 17 -17.48 1.44 -13.29
C GLU A 17 -16.49 1.19 -14.44
N THR A 18 -15.19 1.45 -14.25
CA THR A 18 -14.14 1.16 -15.24
C THR A 18 -13.50 -0.21 -15.12
N PHE A 19 -13.85 -1.01 -14.08
CA PHE A 19 -13.23 -2.31 -13.81
C PHE A 19 -13.75 -3.48 -14.67
N PRO A 20 -15.02 -3.50 -15.13
CA PRO A 20 -15.50 -4.56 -16.00
C PRO A 20 -14.58 -4.79 -17.21
N GLY A 21 -14.21 -6.05 -17.44
CA GLY A 21 -13.33 -6.45 -18.54
C GLY A 21 -11.83 -6.21 -18.30
N LYS A 22 -11.42 -5.57 -17.21
CA LYS A 22 -10.02 -5.47 -16.79
C LYS A 22 -9.61 -6.63 -15.88
N LYS A 23 -8.30 -6.90 -15.77
CA LYS A 23 -7.75 -7.76 -14.72
C LYS A 23 -7.57 -6.95 -13.44
N VAL A 24 -8.28 -7.31 -12.38
CA VAL A 24 -8.23 -6.57 -11.11
C VAL A 24 -7.51 -7.43 -10.08
N TYR A 25 -6.42 -6.91 -9.53
CA TYR A 25 -5.63 -7.55 -8.48
C TYR A 25 -5.74 -6.78 -7.16
N MET A 26 -6.27 -7.44 -6.13
CA MET A 26 -6.20 -6.95 -4.76
C MET A 26 -4.94 -7.47 -4.09
N LEU A 27 -3.97 -6.60 -3.81
CA LEU A 27 -2.77 -6.97 -3.06
C LEU A 27 -3.10 -7.06 -1.57
N TYR A 28 -3.38 -8.28 -1.15
CA TYR A 28 -3.78 -8.60 0.22
C TYR A 28 -2.55 -8.82 1.10
N THR A 29 -2.64 -8.45 2.38
CA THR A 29 -1.51 -8.56 3.32
C THR A 29 -1.87 -9.27 4.63
N GLY A 30 -3.11 -9.72 4.79
CA GLY A 30 -3.62 -10.24 6.07
C GLY A 30 -3.84 -9.15 7.14
N GLY A 31 -3.47 -7.89 6.85
CA GLY A 31 -3.65 -6.77 7.76
C GLY A 31 -5.00 -6.09 7.62
N LYS A 32 -5.36 -5.27 8.63
CA LYS A 32 -6.66 -4.58 8.74
C LYS A 32 -7.06 -3.79 7.49
N ASP A 33 -6.13 -3.01 6.91
CA ASP A 33 -6.42 -2.13 5.80
C ASP A 33 -6.79 -2.91 4.53
N SER A 34 -6.01 -3.96 4.21
CA SER A 34 -6.29 -4.83 3.08
C SER A 34 -7.56 -5.68 3.27
N SER A 35 -7.87 -6.04 4.52
CA SER A 35 -9.08 -6.81 4.84
C SER A 35 -10.36 -6.00 4.67
N VAL A 36 -10.36 -4.71 5.05
CA VAL A 36 -11.52 -3.83 4.80
C VAL A 36 -11.74 -3.60 3.31
N ILE A 37 -10.66 -3.38 2.54
CA ILE A 37 -10.79 -3.27 1.07
C ILE A 37 -11.40 -4.55 0.49
N LEU A 38 -10.91 -5.71 0.90
CA LEU A 38 -11.39 -7.00 0.40
C LEU A 38 -12.88 -7.20 0.70
N SER A 39 -13.34 -6.86 1.92
CA SER A 39 -14.76 -6.89 2.27
C SER A 39 -15.60 -5.98 1.35
N PHE A 40 -15.15 -4.77 1.09
CA PHE A 40 -15.87 -3.84 0.22
C PHE A 40 -15.85 -4.26 -1.24
N LEU A 41 -14.71 -4.78 -1.73
CA LEU A 41 -14.59 -5.28 -3.10
C LEU A 41 -15.53 -6.46 -3.39
N LEU A 42 -15.80 -7.31 -2.41
CA LEU A 42 -16.77 -8.40 -2.57
C LEU A 42 -18.17 -7.91 -2.93
N SER A 43 -18.59 -6.84 -2.31
CA SER A 43 -19.89 -6.21 -2.61
C SER A 43 -19.83 -5.44 -3.93
N ALA A 44 -18.74 -4.69 -4.16
CA ALA A 44 -18.56 -3.90 -5.37
C ALA A 44 -18.45 -4.77 -6.63
N ALA A 45 -17.74 -5.90 -6.56
CA ALA A 45 -17.59 -6.82 -7.69
C ALA A 45 -18.94 -7.35 -8.20
N LYS A 46 -19.86 -7.64 -7.28
CA LYS A 46 -21.23 -8.06 -7.62
C LYS A 46 -22.06 -6.92 -8.22
N GLU A 47 -21.92 -5.72 -7.68
CA GLU A 47 -22.73 -4.55 -8.04
C GLU A 47 -22.28 -3.92 -9.37
N PHE A 48 -20.98 -3.94 -9.64
CA PHE A 48 -20.36 -3.37 -10.85
C PHE A 48 -19.92 -4.41 -11.88
N GLU A 49 -20.26 -5.68 -11.66
CA GLU A 49 -20.04 -6.79 -12.60
C GLU A 49 -18.58 -6.97 -13.05
N PHE A 50 -17.63 -6.96 -12.09
CA PHE A 50 -16.23 -7.27 -12.35
C PHE A 50 -15.73 -8.44 -11.48
N GLU A 51 -14.69 -9.09 -11.95
CA GLU A 51 -13.98 -10.12 -11.20
C GLU A 51 -12.65 -9.56 -10.67
N PHE A 52 -12.19 -10.06 -9.53
CA PHE A 52 -10.87 -9.71 -8.99
C PHE A 52 -10.18 -10.92 -8.39
N GLU A 53 -8.87 -10.88 -8.38
CA GLU A 53 -8.00 -11.86 -7.75
C GLU A 53 -7.38 -11.27 -6.49
N THR A 54 -7.39 -12.06 -5.40
CA THR A 54 -6.76 -11.69 -4.12
C THR A 54 -5.40 -12.35 -4.03
N SER A 55 -4.32 -11.57 -4.16
CA SER A 55 -2.95 -12.06 -4.24
C SER A 55 -2.12 -11.62 -3.03
N VAL A 56 -1.36 -12.54 -2.45
CA VAL A 56 -0.43 -12.31 -1.34
C VAL A 56 0.96 -12.77 -1.73
N ALA A 57 1.94 -11.87 -1.68
CA ALA A 57 3.35 -12.26 -1.74
C ALA A 57 3.84 -12.65 -0.33
N THR A 58 4.08 -13.94 -0.07
CA THR A 58 4.47 -14.46 1.25
C THR A 58 5.94 -14.18 1.56
N TYR A 59 6.25 -12.90 1.81
CA TYR A 59 7.59 -12.45 2.19
C TYR A 59 7.49 -11.27 3.16
N PRO A 60 8.27 -11.19 4.25
CA PRO A 60 9.11 -12.30 4.76
C PRO A 60 8.24 -13.47 5.27
N LYS A 61 8.72 -14.70 5.13
CA LYS A 61 7.97 -15.91 5.48
C LYS A 61 7.55 -15.95 6.95
N GLN A 62 8.38 -15.39 7.84
CA GLN A 62 8.09 -15.31 9.28
C GLN A 62 6.79 -14.59 9.66
N VAL A 63 6.19 -13.82 8.72
CA VAL A 63 4.94 -13.08 8.96
C VAL A 63 3.72 -13.89 8.53
N PHE A 64 3.91 -15.01 7.83
CA PHE A 64 2.84 -15.83 7.27
C PHE A 64 2.95 -17.25 7.82
N THR A 65 2.44 -17.45 9.03
CA THR A 65 2.38 -18.80 9.62
C THR A 65 1.28 -19.62 8.98
N ASP A 66 1.44 -20.95 8.94
CA ASP A 66 0.41 -21.86 8.43
C ASP A 66 -0.93 -21.68 9.17
N THR A 67 -0.86 -21.37 10.47
CA THR A 67 -2.05 -21.10 11.29
C THR A 67 -2.77 -19.84 10.84
N ASP A 68 -2.05 -18.72 10.67
CA ASP A 68 -2.64 -17.46 10.22
C ASP A 68 -3.21 -17.60 8.80
N MET A 69 -2.44 -18.20 7.89
CA MET A 69 -2.90 -18.43 6.52
C MET A 69 -4.19 -19.26 6.51
N LYS A 70 -4.27 -20.32 7.31
CA LYS A 70 -5.47 -21.14 7.42
C LYS A 70 -6.67 -20.36 7.96
N ILE A 71 -6.49 -19.58 9.03
CA ILE A 71 -7.57 -18.75 9.62
C ILE A 71 -8.11 -17.76 8.58
N LEU A 72 -7.23 -17.10 7.86
CA LEU A 72 -7.60 -16.15 6.81
C LEU A 72 -8.30 -16.84 5.64
N ASP A 73 -7.78 -17.98 5.18
CA ASP A 73 -8.40 -18.78 4.12
C ASP A 73 -9.81 -19.24 4.51
N ASP A 74 -9.97 -19.83 5.69
CA ASP A 74 -11.27 -20.35 6.15
C ASP A 74 -12.31 -19.19 6.23
N TYR A 75 -11.90 -18.01 6.72
CA TYR A 75 -12.77 -16.84 6.79
C TYR A 75 -13.19 -16.35 5.40
N TRP A 76 -12.23 -16.15 4.49
CA TRP A 76 -12.51 -15.57 3.18
C TRP A 76 -13.19 -16.57 2.23
N ARG A 77 -12.85 -17.87 2.29
CA ARG A 77 -13.57 -18.92 1.54
C ARG A 77 -15.04 -19.02 1.95
N SER A 78 -15.35 -18.81 3.23
CA SER A 78 -16.76 -18.77 3.67
C SER A 78 -17.55 -17.63 3.00
N ARG A 79 -16.86 -16.67 2.39
CA ARG A 79 -17.39 -15.52 1.64
C ARG A 79 -17.15 -15.63 0.12
N ASN A 80 -16.76 -16.81 -0.36
CA ASN A 80 -16.45 -17.11 -1.76
C ASN A 80 -15.24 -16.33 -2.31
N VAL A 81 -14.21 -16.11 -1.49
CA VAL A 81 -12.92 -15.59 -1.91
C VAL A 81 -11.83 -16.61 -1.68
N ASP A 82 -11.08 -16.92 -2.72
CA ASP A 82 -9.85 -17.70 -2.64
C ASP A 82 -8.64 -16.76 -2.62
N ILE A 83 -7.81 -16.87 -1.57
CA ILE A 83 -6.56 -16.12 -1.48
C ILE A 83 -5.48 -16.88 -2.23
N GLN A 84 -4.82 -16.22 -3.17
CA GLN A 84 -3.67 -16.77 -3.89
C GLN A 84 -2.38 -16.44 -3.13
N TRP A 85 -1.83 -17.44 -2.45
CA TRP A 85 -0.57 -17.32 -1.71
C TRP A 85 0.61 -17.59 -2.63
N HIS A 86 1.40 -16.56 -2.91
CA HIS A 86 2.55 -16.66 -3.80
C HIS A 86 3.85 -16.71 -3.00
N ASP A 87 4.59 -17.81 -3.07
CA ASP A 87 5.94 -17.88 -2.51
C ASP A 87 6.90 -17.05 -3.39
N VAL A 88 7.54 -16.08 -2.75
CA VAL A 88 8.53 -15.23 -3.42
C VAL A 88 9.85 -15.98 -3.69
N ASN A 89 10.03 -17.18 -3.10
CA ASN A 89 11.22 -18.03 -3.25
C ASN A 89 12.53 -17.33 -2.85
N VAL A 90 12.47 -16.47 -1.85
CA VAL A 90 13.63 -15.76 -1.28
C VAL A 90 13.73 -16.09 0.20
N SER A 91 14.95 -16.40 0.68
CA SER A 91 15.19 -16.67 2.11
C SER A 91 15.07 -15.40 2.96
N ASP A 92 14.45 -15.52 4.14
CA ASP A 92 14.42 -14.45 5.15
C ASP A 92 15.82 -14.13 5.71
N GLU A 93 16.81 -15.02 5.51
CA GLU A 93 18.22 -14.83 5.93
C GLU A 93 18.81 -13.58 5.27
N LEU A 94 18.42 -13.23 4.04
CA LEU A 94 18.86 -12.00 3.39
C LEU A 94 18.54 -10.73 4.20
N LEU A 95 17.48 -10.76 5.01
CA LEU A 95 17.12 -9.63 5.88
C LEU A 95 18.04 -9.55 7.11
N ALA A 96 18.48 -10.70 7.64
CA ALA A 96 19.44 -10.76 8.71
C ALA A 96 20.83 -10.32 8.22
N GLU A 97 21.30 -10.85 7.10
CA GLU A 97 22.56 -10.45 6.46
C GLU A 97 22.59 -8.94 6.13
N ALA A 98 21.46 -8.40 5.67
CA ALA A 98 21.35 -6.95 5.42
C ALA A 98 21.55 -6.15 6.71
N LEU A 99 20.96 -6.60 7.82
CA LEU A 99 21.13 -5.96 9.13
C LEU A 99 22.56 -6.03 9.62
N GLU A 100 23.20 -7.19 9.52
CA GLU A 100 24.62 -7.40 9.89
C GLU A 100 25.56 -6.52 9.06
N ALA A 101 25.21 -6.30 7.80
CA ALA A 101 25.94 -5.38 6.88
C ALA A 101 25.60 -3.90 7.10
N GLY A 102 24.86 -3.55 8.16
CA GLY A 102 24.45 -2.18 8.48
C GLY A 102 23.40 -1.60 7.51
N LYS A 103 22.72 -2.44 6.73
CA LYS A 103 21.65 -2.02 5.81
C LYS A 103 20.28 -2.15 6.48
N ASN A 104 19.34 -1.31 6.08
CA ASN A 104 17.98 -1.37 6.58
C ASN A 104 17.22 -2.58 5.96
N PRO A 105 16.84 -3.61 6.75
CA PRO A 105 16.19 -4.82 6.24
C PRO A 105 14.83 -4.54 5.61
N CYS A 106 14.09 -3.52 6.06
CA CYS A 106 12.81 -3.14 5.44
C CYS A 106 12.98 -2.63 4.02
N ARG A 107 14.08 -1.92 3.71
CA ARG A 107 14.37 -1.48 2.33
C ARG A 107 14.69 -2.68 1.43
N VAL A 108 15.42 -3.66 1.94
CA VAL A 108 15.71 -4.91 1.21
C VAL A 108 14.42 -5.67 0.95
N CYS A 109 13.58 -5.85 1.97
CA CYS A 109 12.27 -6.48 1.85
C CYS A 109 11.38 -5.80 0.80
N GLN A 110 11.29 -4.46 0.83
CA GLN A 110 10.52 -3.70 -0.16
C GLN A 110 11.05 -3.91 -1.59
N LYS A 111 12.36 -3.92 -1.77
CA LYS A 111 12.97 -4.16 -3.10
C LYS A 111 12.60 -5.55 -3.63
N ILE A 112 12.64 -6.58 -2.80
CA ILE A 112 12.28 -7.95 -3.16
C ILE A 112 10.80 -8.01 -3.57
N LYS A 113 9.91 -7.43 -2.77
CA LYS A 113 8.46 -7.40 -3.07
C LYS A 113 8.14 -6.64 -4.37
N ARG A 114 8.84 -5.54 -4.64
CA ARG A 114 8.66 -4.78 -5.91
C ARG A 114 9.09 -5.59 -7.11
N SER A 115 10.26 -6.24 -7.06
CA SER A 115 10.72 -7.10 -8.15
C SER A 115 9.71 -8.21 -8.41
N TYR A 116 9.23 -8.86 -7.35
CA TYR A 116 8.22 -9.90 -7.48
C TYR A 116 6.93 -9.39 -8.12
N LEU A 117 6.40 -8.25 -7.64
CA LEU A 117 5.20 -7.64 -8.21
C LEU A 117 5.36 -7.29 -9.70
N LEU A 118 6.53 -6.74 -10.08
CA LEU A 118 6.79 -6.41 -11.46
C LEU A 118 6.79 -7.65 -12.36
N ASP A 119 7.46 -8.72 -11.93
CA ASP A 119 7.48 -9.98 -12.67
C ASP A 119 6.09 -10.63 -12.73
N PHE A 120 5.33 -10.57 -11.64
CA PHE A 120 3.94 -11.03 -11.59
C PHE A 120 3.07 -10.29 -12.62
N LEU A 121 3.14 -8.96 -12.67
CA LEU A 121 2.34 -8.17 -13.60
C LEU A 121 2.77 -8.38 -15.06
N ARG A 122 4.06 -8.52 -15.34
CA ARG A 122 4.55 -8.85 -16.69
C ARG A 122 4.01 -10.19 -17.20
N ASN A 123 3.96 -11.19 -16.31
CA ASN A 123 3.42 -12.50 -16.67
C ASN A 123 1.89 -12.50 -16.84
N SER A 124 1.20 -11.51 -16.27
CA SER A 124 -0.25 -11.36 -16.35
C SER A 124 -0.76 -10.67 -17.62
N GLU A 125 0.13 -10.18 -18.49
CA GLU A 125 -0.20 -9.35 -19.66
C GLU A 125 -0.73 -10.09 -20.90
N GLN A 126 -1.07 -11.36 -20.81
CA GLN A 126 -1.43 -12.18 -21.99
C GLN A 126 -2.69 -11.72 -22.76
N GLU A 127 -3.41 -10.73 -22.29
CA GLU A 127 -4.58 -10.16 -22.96
C GLU A 127 -4.54 -8.64 -22.87
N ASN A 128 -4.71 -7.92 -23.96
CA ASN A 128 -4.77 -6.44 -24.08
C ASN A 128 -5.89 -5.75 -23.24
N LYS A 129 -6.25 -6.32 -22.12
CA LYS A 129 -7.19 -5.80 -21.15
C LYS A 129 -6.39 -5.08 -20.07
N GLY A 130 -6.66 -3.83 -19.82
CA GLY A 130 -5.96 -3.05 -18.76
C GLY A 130 -5.90 -3.80 -17.43
N ILE A 131 -4.88 -3.51 -16.63
CA ILE A 131 -4.67 -4.11 -15.30
C ILE A 131 -4.97 -3.07 -14.23
N VAL A 132 -5.70 -3.47 -13.20
CA VAL A 132 -5.94 -2.67 -11.99
C VAL A 132 -5.24 -3.34 -10.81
N VAL A 133 -4.39 -2.60 -10.11
CA VAL A 133 -3.75 -3.03 -8.87
C VAL A 133 -4.29 -2.20 -7.72
N ILE A 134 -4.87 -2.86 -6.72
CA ILE A 134 -5.47 -2.21 -5.55
C ILE A 134 -4.53 -2.32 -4.37
N LEU A 135 -4.18 -1.16 -3.78
CA LEU A 135 -3.23 -1.03 -2.68
C LEU A 135 -3.91 -0.47 -1.42
N SER A 136 -3.53 -0.99 -0.26
CA SER A 136 -4.14 -0.67 1.02
C SER A 136 -3.44 0.46 1.79
N TYR A 137 -3.18 1.60 1.12
CA TYR A 137 -2.71 2.80 1.81
C TYR A 137 -3.86 3.54 2.50
N THR A 138 -3.56 4.14 3.65
CA THR A 138 -4.49 4.92 4.48
C THR A 138 -3.96 6.32 4.72
N LEU A 139 -4.77 7.18 5.35
CA LEU A 139 -4.35 8.54 5.70
C LEU A 139 -3.17 8.55 6.67
N TRP A 140 -3.12 7.60 7.60
CA TRP A 140 -1.99 7.44 8.51
C TRP A 140 -0.67 7.13 7.77
N ASP A 141 -0.74 6.40 6.66
CA ASP A 141 0.43 6.18 5.80
C ASP A 141 0.94 7.50 5.22
N LEU A 142 0.05 8.33 4.69
CA LEU A 142 0.40 9.60 4.06
C LEU A 142 1.06 10.56 5.06
N VAL A 143 0.47 10.70 6.25
CA VAL A 143 1.04 11.53 7.32
C VAL A 143 2.42 11.00 7.73
N SER A 144 2.58 9.67 7.85
CA SER A 144 3.87 9.08 8.19
C SER A 144 4.94 9.33 7.13
N TYR A 145 4.60 9.27 5.83
CA TYR A 145 5.54 9.62 4.76
C TYR A 145 5.93 11.11 4.79
N SER A 146 4.99 11.98 5.08
CA SER A 146 5.25 13.42 5.21
C SER A 146 6.25 13.70 6.33
N ILE A 147 6.06 13.06 7.50
CA ILE A 147 6.96 13.18 8.64
C ILE A 147 8.32 12.55 8.33
N GLU A 148 8.36 11.38 7.71
CA GLU A 148 9.63 10.75 7.31
C GLU A 148 10.44 11.65 6.37
N TYR A 149 9.76 12.30 5.42
CA TYR A 149 10.42 13.25 4.51
C TYR A 149 10.99 14.45 5.23
N LEU A 150 10.20 15.09 6.12
CA LEU A 150 10.65 16.22 6.94
C LEU A 150 11.87 15.86 7.77
N VAL A 151 11.80 14.77 8.52
CA VAL A 151 12.88 14.31 9.40
C VAL A 151 14.14 14.02 8.57
N THR A 152 13.99 13.30 7.46
CA THR A 152 15.13 13.00 6.57
C THR A 152 15.75 14.27 6.00
N GLY A 153 14.92 15.22 5.56
CA GLY A 153 15.39 16.53 5.07
C GLY A 153 16.18 17.32 6.10
N ILE A 154 15.70 17.35 7.35
CA ILE A 154 16.37 18.06 8.47
C ILE A 154 17.71 17.39 8.81
N TYR A 155 17.74 16.05 8.90
CA TYR A 155 18.97 15.35 9.30
C TYR A 155 20.03 15.29 8.19
N SER A 156 19.64 15.32 6.92
CA SER A 156 20.60 15.31 5.81
C SER A 156 21.40 16.61 5.70
N HIS A 157 20.95 17.71 6.33
CA HIS A 157 21.63 19.00 6.35
C HIS A 157 22.65 19.15 7.49
N GLY A 158 22.81 18.17 8.36
CA GLY A 158 23.38 18.34 9.72
C GLY A 158 24.91 18.25 9.85
N ILE A 159 25.73 18.05 8.82
CA ILE A 159 27.19 17.86 9.02
C ILE A 159 28.08 18.71 8.07
N ASN A 160 27.59 19.22 6.98
CA ASN A 160 28.37 20.07 6.09
C ASN A 160 27.60 21.32 5.65
N ASN A 161 28.08 22.50 6.01
CA ASN A 161 27.48 23.82 5.73
C ASN A 161 27.25 24.16 4.24
N ASN A 162 27.37 23.22 3.31
CA ASN A 162 27.12 23.37 1.89
C ASN A 162 26.03 22.39 1.36
N ALA A 163 25.23 21.82 2.24
CA ALA A 163 24.26 20.83 1.87
C ALA A 163 23.01 21.47 1.22
N ARG A 164 22.93 21.39 -0.08
CA ARG A 164 21.66 21.24 -0.79
C ARG A 164 20.95 19.98 -0.21
N VAL A 165 19.60 20.01 -0.16
CA VAL A 165 18.79 18.80 0.13
C VAL A 165 19.45 17.63 -0.61
N ASP A 166 19.81 16.57 0.10
CA ASP A 166 20.42 15.43 -0.52
C ASP A 166 19.53 15.00 -1.69
N LYS A 167 20.10 15.02 -2.87
CA LYS A 167 19.39 14.72 -4.13
C LYS A 167 18.59 13.41 -4.01
N GLY A 168 19.12 12.45 -3.28
CA GLY A 168 18.45 11.19 -2.98
C GLY A 168 17.20 11.32 -2.10
N THR A 169 17.16 12.30 -1.18
CA THR A 169 15.96 12.53 -0.34
C THR A 169 14.83 13.16 -1.16
N GLU A 170 15.13 14.12 -2.02
CA GLU A 170 14.15 14.73 -2.92
C GLU A 170 13.63 13.71 -3.95
N GLU A 171 14.53 12.98 -4.58
CA GLU A 171 14.18 11.91 -5.53
C GLU A 171 13.27 10.86 -4.86
N ARG A 172 13.60 10.43 -3.64
CA ARG A 172 12.78 9.49 -2.88
C ARG A 172 11.40 10.05 -2.54
N PHE A 173 11.29 11.34 -2.21
CA PHE A 173 9.99 11.93 -1.98
C PHE A 173 9.15 11.94 -3.25
N ILE A 174 9.71 12.36 -4.39
CA ILE A 174 9.02 12.33 -5.69
C ILE A 174 8.53 10.91 -5.99
N GLN A 175 9.37 9.89 -5.79
CA GLN A 175 9.00 8.48 -5.99
C GLN A 175 7.83 8.03 -5.11
N THR A 176 7.77 8.48 -3.87
CA THR A 176 6.74 8.06 -2.92
C THR A 176 5.49 8.94 -2.95
N ALA A 177 5.61 10.16 -3.45
CA ALA A 177 4.54 11.18 -3.43
C ALA A 177 3.32 10.81 -4.29
N GLN A 178 3.46 9.91 -5.28
CA GLN A 178 2.31 9.33 -6.00
C GLN A 178 1.28 8.68 -5.05
N ARG A 179 1.71 8.34 -3.82
CA ARG A 179 0.82 7.74 -2.82
C ARG A 179 -0.25 8.69 -2.33
N PHE A 180 -0.09 10.01 -2.48
CA PHE A 180 -1.10 11.01 -2.14
C PHE A 180 -2.30 11.02 -3.09
N TYR A 181 -2.20 10.40 -4.26
CA TYR A 181 -3.27 10.33 -5.24
C TYR A 181 -4.02 8.99 -5.12
N PRO A 182 -5.36 9.02 -4.92
CA PRO A 182 -6.17 7.79 -4.79
C PRO A 182 -6.12 6.90 -6.04
N LEU A 183 -5.98 7.53 -7.21
CA LEU A 183 -5.93 6.86 -8.50
C LEU A 183 -4.74 7.37 -9.32
N VAL A 184 -4.00 6.46 -9.91
CA VAL A 184 -2.97 6.75 -10.92
C VAL A 184 -3.17 5.80 -12.09
N GLU A 185 -3.41 6.33 -13.27
CA GLU A 185 -3.54 5.55 -14.50
C GLU A 185 -2.30 5.80 -15.36
N LEU A 186 -1.52 4.76 -15.61
CA LEU A 186 -0.29 4.86 -16.40
C LEU A 186 -0.60 4.77 -17.90
N GLN A 187 0.30 5.34 -18.70
CA GLN A 187 0.14 5.38 -20.17
C GLN A 187 0.05 3.99 -20.83
N ASP A 188 0.54 2.94 -20.17
CA ASP A 188 0.52 1.55 -20.66
C ASP A 188 -0.66 0.73 -20.14
N GLY A 189 -1.68 1.38 -19.57
CA GLY A 189 -2.93 0.77 -19.14
C GLY A 189 -2.91 0.15 -17.74
N LEU A 190 -1.82 0.30 -16.97
CA LEU A 190 -1.82 -0.06 -15.56
C LEU A 190 -2.52 1.03 -14.72
N THR A 191 -3.51 0.62 -13.96
CA THR A 191 -4.23 1.48 -13.00
C THR A 191 -3.84 1.10 -11.58
N ILE A 192 -3.38 2.05 -10.78
CA ILE A 192 -3.11 1.89 -9.35
C ILE A 192 -4.22 2.58 -8.58
N PHE A 193 -4.96 1.82 -7.79
CA PHE A 193 -6.09 2.31 -7.01
C PHE A 193 -5.85 2.14 -5.51
N LYS A 194 -6.06 3.22 -4.73
CA LYS A 194 -5.83 3.28 -3.28
C LYS A 194 -7.11 3.77 -2.58
N PRO A 195 -8.08 2.88 -2.35
CA PRO A 195 -9.43 3.27 -1.96
C PRO A 195 -9.61 3.69 -0.50
N LEU A 196 -8.60 3.53 0.37
CA LEU A 196 -8.69 3.92 1.79
C LEU A 196 -7.86 5.16 2.14
N LEU A 197 -7.38 5.90 1.15
CA LEU A 197 -6.42 6.98 1.36
C LEU A 197 -6.94 8.10 2.26
N LYS A 198 -8.24 8.32 2.28
CA LYS A 198 -8.89 9.38 3.06
C LYS A 198 -9.32 8.96 4.47
N TYR A 199 -9.15 7.66 4.81
CA TYR A 199 -9.68 7.12 6.05
C TYR A 199 -8.59 6.91 7.11
N ASN A 200 -8.97 7.17 8.36
CA ASN A 200 -8.14 6.99 9.54
C ASN A 200 -8.24 5.56 10.08
N ASN A 201 -7.31 5.20 10.95
CA ASN A 201 -7.25 3.88 11.55
C ASN A 201 -8.51 3.53 12.36
N GLN A 202 -9.08 4.49 13.08
CA GLN A 202 -10.27 4.30 13.90
C GLN A 202 -11.47 3.83 13.06
N GLU A 203 -11.66 4.44 11.89
CA GLU A 203 -12.73 4.08 10.96
C GLU A 203 -12.56 2.66 10.40
N ILE A 204 -11.32 2.29 10.08
CA ILE A 204 -10.96 0.96 9.59
C ILE A 204 -11.15 -0.10 10.67
N MET A 205 -10.67 0.16 11.88
CA MET A 205 -10.81 -0.77 13.02
C MET A 205 -12.27 -1.01 13.40
N LYS A 206 -13.14 -0.01 13.22
CA LYS A 206 -14.58 -0.17 13.42
C LYS A 206 -15.14 -1.27 12.50
N ILE A 207 -14.84 -1.25 11.20
CA ILE A 207 -15.30 -2.28 10.24
C ILE A 207 -14.74 -3.66 10.62
N ILE A 208 -13.44 -3.74 10.94
CA ILE A 208 -12.81 -5.00 11.37
C ILE A 208 -13.57 -5.62 12.55
N THR A 209 -13.92 -4.78 13.53
CA THR A 209 -14.64 -5.24 14.75
C THR A 209 -16.09 -5.63 14.43
N GLU A 210 -16.82 -4.82 13.66
CA GLU A 210 -18.22 -5.05 13.31
C GLU A 210 -18.40 -6.31 12.46
N GLU A 211 -17.49 -6.58 11.52
CA GLU A 211 -17.54 -7.75 10.64
C GLU A 211 -16.78 -8.97 11.21
N ASN A 212 -16.14 -8.84 12.37
CA ASN A 212 -15.30 -9.88 12.99
C ASN A 212 -14.26 -10.44 12.03
N ILE A 213 -13.57 -9.56 11.28
CA ILE A 213 -12.56 -9.99 10.31
C ILE A 213 -11.29 -10.44 11.04
N PRO A 214 -10.81 -11.67 10.84
CA PRO A 214 -9.54 -12.09 11.40
C PRO A 214 -8.38 -11.36 10.74
N LEU A 215 -7.33 -11.09 11.51
CA LEU A 215 -6.11 -10.46 11.05
C LEU A 215 -4.93 -11.39 11.30
N SER A 216 -3.88 -11.28 10.49
CA SER A 216 -2.61 -11.94 10.78
C SER A 216 -2.10 -11.48 12.14
N SER A 217 -1.72 -12.42 12.98
CA SER A 217 -1.26 -12.18 14.36
C SER A 217 0.23 -11.87 14.44
N GLU A 218 1.00 -12.30 13.45
CA GLU A 218 2.45 -12.24 13.49
C GLU A 218 2.99 -10.86 13.04
N ASP A 219 3.81 -10.32 13.91
CA ASP A 219 4.55 -9.08 13.63
C ASP A 219 5.93 -9.38 13.01
N CYS A 220 6.29 -8.65 11.99
CA CYS A 220 7.63 -8.73 11.44
C CYS A 220 8.66 -8.28 12.47
N LYS A 221 9.69 -9.12 12.76
CA LYS A 221 10.77 -8.80 13.71
C LYS A 221 11.54 -7.51 13.35
N TYR A 222 11.47 -7.09 12.08
CA TYR A 222 12.10 -5.86 11.59
C TYR A 222 11.15 -4.67 11.56
N LYS A 223 9.95 -4.75 12.14
CA LYS A 223 8.91 -3.71 12.02
C LYS A 223 9.38 -2.30 12.41
N TYR A 224 10.30 -2.18 13.36
CA TYR A 224 10.80 -0.89 13.84
C TYR A 224 11.93 -0.29 12.98
N PHE A 225 12.37 -0.96 11.93
CA PHE A 225 13.27 -0.38 10.92
C PHE A 225 12.54 0.53 9.91
N THR A 226 11.23 0.70 10.05
CA THR A 226 10.45 1.70 9.33
C THR A 226 9.86 2.72 10.29
N PRO A 227 10.09 4.02 10.10
CA PRO A 227 9.52 5.09 10.94
C PRO A 227 8.00 5.02 11.05
N LYS A 228 7.32 4.58 10.00
CA LYS A 228 5.88 4.41 9.94
C LYS A 228 5.32 3.63 11.13
N ARG A 229 5.95 2.54 11.58
CA ARG A 229 5.45 1.73 12.70
C ARG A 229 5.51 2.47 14.02
N ILE A 230 6.58 3.22 14.26
CA ILE A 230 6.75 4.06 15.47
C ILE A 230 5.69 5.16 15.47
N LEU A 231 5.47 5.81 14.31
CA LEU A 231 4.47 6.86 14.16
C LEU A 231 3.04 6.31 14.37
N PHE A 232 2.74 5.12 13.85
CA PHE A 232 1.43 4.49 14.07
C PHE A 232 1.17 4.18 15.54
N GLU A 233 2.17 3.73 16.30
CA GLU A 233 2.03 3.54 17.75
C GLU A 233 1.79 4.87 18.47
N TYR A 234 2.45 5.94 18.04
CA TYR A 234 2.20 7.28 18.56
C TYR A 234 0.79 7.77 18.24
N TYR A 235 0.33 7.62 17.00
CA TYR A 235 -1.02 8.01 16.59
C TYR A 235 -2.10 7.24 17.37
N ASN A 236 -1.91 5.94 17.60
CA ASN A 236 -2.81 5.15 18.43
C ASN A 236 -2.86 5.66 19.88
N LYS A 237 -1.71 5.98 20.48
CA LYS A 237 -1.65 6.47 21.87
C LYS A 237 -2.30 7.85 22.05
N THR A 238 -2.28 8.67 21.01
CA THR A 238 -2.81 10.04 21.04
C THR A 238 -4.20 10.14 20.43
N ASP A 239 -4.79 9.03 20.00
CA ASP A 239 -6.05 8.97 19.24
C ASP A 239 -6.07 9.97 18.07
N ALA A 240 -4.93 10.04 17.35
CA ALA A 240 -4.75 11.01 16.29
C ALA A 240 -5.72 10.77 15.13
N PHE A 241 -6.43 11.82 14.74
CA PHE A 241 -7.36 11.81 13.63
C PHE A 241 -6.97 12.92 12.64
N PHE A 242 -6.76 12.55 11.38
CA PHE A 242 -6.28 13.45 10.35
C PHE A 242 -7.38 13.77 9.33
N ASP A 243 -7.22 14.91 8.67
CA ASP A 243 -8.05 15.37 7.56
C ASP A 243 -7.24 15.28 6.27
N TYR A 244 -7.75 14.52 5.29
CA TYR A 244 -7.03 14.25 4.04
C TYR A 244 -6.74 15.54 3.26
N ASP A 245 -7.72 16.43 3.14
CA ASP A 245 -7.57 17.64 2.32
C ASP A 245 -6.53 18.57 2.94
N LYS A 246 -6.49 18.68 4.27
CA LYS A 246 -5.46 19.45 4.99
C LYS A 246 -4.06 18.82 4.84
N VAL A 247 -3.97 17.50 4.89
CA VAL A 247 -2.69 16.80 4.66
C VAL A 247 -2.20 17.04 3.25
N LEU A 248 -3.08 16.92 2.25
CA LEU A 248 -2.74 17.16 0.85
C LEU A 248 -2.33 18.62 0.60
N GLU A 249 -3.08 19.57 1.14
CA GLU A 249 -2.78 21.00 1.07
C GLU A 249 -1.39 21.30 1.67
N TYR A 250 -1.14 20.78 2.88
CA TYR A 250 0.16 20.96 3.55
C TYR A 250 1.32 20.40 2.72
N VAL A 251 1.18 19.19 2.20
CA VAL A 251 2.21 18.52 1.40
C VAL A 251 2.44 19.23 0.08
N SER A 252 1.39 19.65 -0.60
CA SER A 252 1.47 20.38 -1.87
C SER A 252 2.22 21.72 -1.70
N ASN A 253 1.94 22.44 -0.61
CA ASN A 253 2.54 23.74 -0.35
C ASN A 253 3.97 23.64 0.23
N SER A 254 4.26 22.58 0.99
CA SER A 254 5.52 22.47 1.73
C SER A 254 6.60 21.66 1.03
N PHE A 255 6.21 20.69 0.18
CA PHE A 255 7.13 19.69 -0.38
C PHE A 255 7.21 19.70 -1.91
N ASN A 256 6.61 20.66 -2.58
CA ASN A 256 6.59 20.73 -4.04
C ASN A 256 6.10 19.40 -4.66
N LEU A 257 4.94 18.93 -4.19
CA LEU A 257 4.30 17.70 -4.70
C LEU A 257 4.13 17.78 -6.22
N LYS A 258 4.61 16.76 -6.94
CA LYS A 258 4.42 16.69 -8.40
C LYS A 258 2.96 16.49 -8.74
N GLU A 259 2.52 17.13 -9.81
CA GLU A 259 1.19 16.92 -10.37
C GLU A 259 0.96 15.47 -10.76
N LEU A 260 -0.30 15.04 -10.72
CA LEU A 260 -0.68 13.66 -11.06
C LEU A 260 -0.19 13.25 -12.46
N SER A 261 -0.23 14.17 -13.43
CA SER A 261 0.26 13.97 -14.80
C SER A 261 1.69 13.46 -14.89
N TYR A 262 2.58 13.95 -14.00
CA TYR A 262 3.97 13.48 -13.93
C TYR A 262 4.05 11.97 -13.69
N TYR A 263 3.16 11.42 -12.87
CA TYR A 263 3.14 9.97 -12.57
C TYR A 263 2.43 9.19 -13.67
N MET A 264 1.42 9.76 -14.31
CA MET A 264 0.66 9.14 -15.39
C MET A 264 1.50 8.94 -16.66
N GLU A 265 2.51 9.77 -16.89
CA GLU A 265 3.46 9.65 -18.00
C GLU A 265 4.50 8.53 -17.83
N GLN A 266 4.56 7.90 -16.65
CA GLN A 266 5.46 6.78 -16.40
C GLN A 266 4.90 5.48 -17.01
N ASN A 267 5.80 4.55 -17.38
CA ASN A 267 5.42 3.18 -17.67
C ASN A 267 5.44 2.33 -16.38
N LYS A 268 4.78 1.18 -16.40
CA LYS A 268 4.69 0.29 -15.23
C LYS A 268 6.04 -0.16 -14.70
N ASP A 269 7.01 -0.42 -15.59
CA ASP A 269 8.33 -0.90 -15.18
C ASP A 269 9.05 0.14 -14.31
N THR A 270 9.05 1.39 -14.74
CA THR A 270 9.60 2.51 -13.97
C THR A 270 8.78 2.76 -12.72
N PHE A 271 7.45 2.80 -12.86
CA PHE A 271 6.56 3.11 -11.75
C PHE A 271 6.65 2.09 -10.61
N ILE A 272 6.60 0.80 -10.91
CA ILE A 272 6.66 -0.25 -9.88
C ILE A 272 8.06 -0.34 -9.28
N LYS A 273 9.11 -0.26 -10.10
CA LYS A 273 10.49 -0.37 -9.64
C LYS A 273 10.87 0.79 -8.71
N ASP A 274 10.45 1.99 -9.04
CA ASP A 274 10.95 3.21 -8.40
C ASP A 274 9.90 3.86 -7.48
N MET A 275 8.59 3.65 -7.69
CA MET A 275 7.53 4.44 -7.05
C MET A 275 6.59 3.65 -6.13
N ILE A 276 6.48 2.34 -6.24
CA ILE A 276 5.77 1.50 -5.28
C ILE A 276 6.74 0.95 -4.25
#